data_01552617b88e10d2de474372efcba1f4
#
_entry.id   01552617b88e10d2de474372efcba1f4
#
_cell.length_a   1.000
_cell.length_b   1.000
_cell.length_c   1.000
_cell.angle_alpha   90.00
_cell.angle_beta   90.00
_cell.angle_gamma   90.00
#
_symmetry.space_group_name_H-M   'P 1'
#
loop_
_entity.id
_entity.type
_entity.pdbx_description
1 polymer ?
#
loop_
_entity_poly.entity_id
_entity_poly.type
_entity_poly.pdbx_seq_one_letter_code
_entity_poly.pdbx_strand_id
1 'polypeptide(L)'
;MDEDIILKYLQGKADAQECLEVETWAQDSPEHQKTLEQLYYTLFIADRADARDRIDTESALRKLKGEIKKKEKGSSSKRSFTRFYRMVGMAAAFLAGVVFAGGVAYGLLSDRFADYTVSTSAGQRAQATLPDGSKVWLNASTSLVYKNSLWSTKREVDLNGEAYFEVAKNKYLPFIVSSKKINTRVLGTKFNVRARAEEHRVVTTLLQGSVQMESPIAPEGRILKPGQSMTIDTHTYQAELVEYSSPNDILTWIDGRLRFNRNTLSSITSLMEKLYDVKFVYEDSSIRNEQFTGDFSTDSTPDAILEVLSLTNHFGFYRKGDVIYLTKQ
;
A
#
# COMPACT_ATOMS: atom_id res chain seq x y z
N MET A 1 7.47 21.59 24.44
CA MET A 1 6.47 20.53 24.63
C MET A 1 6.80 19.80 25.92
N ASP A 2 5.81 19.56 26.78
CA ASP A 2 6.02 18.86 28.05
C ASP A 2 6.20 17.36 27.77
N GLU A 3 7.26 16.76 28.35
CA GLU A 3 7.59 15.34 28.15
C GLU A 3 6.49 14.42 28.73
N ASP A 4 5.80 14.85 29.80
CA ASP A 4 4.70 14.10 30.40
C ASP A 4 3.49 13.98 29.48
N ILE A 5 3.18 15.00 28.67
CA ILE A 5 2.08 14.98 27.71
C ILE A 5 2.41 14.03 26.55
N ILE A 6 3.65 14.06 26.08
CA ILE A 6 4.11 13.12 25.04
C ILE A 6 4.02 11.67 25.53
N LEU A 7 4.41 11.44 26.79
CA LEU A 7 4.36 10.11 27.39
C LEU A 7 2.93 9.57 27.52
N LYS A 8 1.98 10.42 27.98
CA LYS A 8 0.56 10.09 28.05
C LYS A 8 -0.03 9.79 26.67
N TYR A 9 0.36 10.58 25.64
CA TYR A 9 -0.05 10.38 24.26
C TYR A 9 0.41 9.01 23.73
N LEU A 10 1.68 8.66 23.95
CA LEU A 10 2.25 7.39 23.53
C LEU A 10 1.66 6.18 24.28
N GLN A 11 1.20 6.36 25.53
CA GLN A 11 0.52 5.34 26.33
C GLN A 11 -0.99 5.24 26.02
N GLY A 12 -1.54 6.11 25.17
CA GLY A 12 -2.97 6.14 24.84
C GLY A 12 -3.84 6.69 25.98
N LYS A 13 -3.25 7.46 26.94
CA LYS A 13 -3.90 8.04 28.12
C LYS A 13 -4.12 9.55 28.01
N ALA A 14 -3.71 10.17 26.92
CA ALA A 14 -3.87 11.59 26.66
C ALA A 14 -5.33 11.93 26.33
N ASP A 15 -5.82 13.06 26.81
CA ASP A 15 -7.13 13.58 26.43
C ASP A 15 -7.14 14.19 25.02
N ALA A 16 -8.33 14.61 24.53
CA ALA A 16 -8.49 15.11 23.17
C ALA A 16 -7.69 16.40 22.90
N GLN A 17 -7.45 17.21 23.92
CA GLN A 17 -6.73 18.46 23.83
C GLN A 17 -5.21 18.23 23.84
N GLU A 18 -4.74 17.36 24.73
CA GLU A 18 -3.36 16.88 24.79
C GLU A 18 -2.95 16.16 23.49
N CYS A 19 -3.85 15.36 22.91
CA CYS A 19 -3.61 14.72 21.61
C CYS A 19 -3.39 15.73 20.47
N LEU A 20 -4.24 16.76 20.40
CA LEU A 20 -4.13 17.81 19.38
C LEU A 20 -2.82 18.61 19.53
N GLU A 21 -2.41 18.85 20.77
CA GLU A 21 -1.18 19.59 21.08
C GLU A 21 0.06 18.82 20.65
N VAL A 22 0.11 17.51 20.90
CA VAL A 22 1.22 16.64 20.45
C VAL A 22 1.22 16.50 18.92
N GLU A 23 0.05 16.36 18.29
CA GLU A 23 -0.04 16.26 16.83
C GLU A 23 0.39 17.55 16.13
N THR A 24 0.03 18.71 16.68
CA THR A 24 0.46 20.01 16.16
C THR A 24 1.97 20.18 16.31
N TRP A 25 2.51 19.89 17.51
CA TRP A 25 3.94 19.95 17.77
C TRP A 25 4.75 19.01 16.89
N ALA A 26 4.26 17.79 16.61
CA ALA A 26 4.92 16.85 15.72
C ALA A 26 4.91 17.30 14.25
N GLN A 27 3.92 18.11 13.84
CA GLN A 27 3.83 18.67 12.49
C GLN A 27 4.71 19.91 12.29
N ASP A 28 5.12 20.61 13.35
CA ASP A 28 5.91 21.84 13.30
C ASP A 28 7.34 21.61 12.79
N SER A 29 7.92 20.41 13.01
CA SER A 29 9.29 20.13 12.61
C SER A 29 9.51 18.63 12.33
N PRO A 30 10.26 18.27 11.29
CA PRO A 30 10.69 16.89 11.04
C PRO A 30 11.49 16.27 12.20
N GLU A 31 12.20 17.10 12.99
CA GLU A 31 12.93 16.65 14.17
C GLU A 31 11.99 16.25 15.31
N HIS A 32 10.87 16.95 15.48
CA HIS A 32 9.85 16.60 16.47
C HIS A 32 9.18 15.26 16.14
N GLN A 33 8.88 15.02 14.87
CA GLN A 33 8.32 13.75 14.42
C GLN A 33 9.29 12.59 14.68
N LYS A 34 10.58 12.78 14.38
CA LYS A 34 11.62 11.79 14.64
C LYS A 34 11.80 11.51 16.15
N THR A 35 11.69 12.54 16.98
CA THR A 35 11.75 12.41 18.44
C THR A 35 10.56 11.59 18.97
N LEU A 36 9.35 11.83 18.45
CA LEU A 36 8.16 11.07 18.80
C LEU A 36 8.27 9.59 18.43
N GLU A 37 8.82 9.30 17.24
CA GLU A 37 9.09 7.93 16.79
C GLU A 37 10.12 7.22 17.67
N GLN A 38 11.20 7.90 18.06
CA GLN A 38 12.24 7.34 18.93
C GLN A 38 11.70 7.02 20.32
N LEU A 39 10.90 7.92 20.92
CA LEU A 39 10.27 7.69 22.21
C LEU A 39 9.27 6.53 22.16
N TYR A 40 8.48 6.43 21.09
CA TYR A 40 7.59 5.28 20.87
C TYR A 40 8.35 3.96 20.83
N TYR A 41 9.43 3.89 20.07
CA TYR A 41 10.28 2.69 19.98
C TYR A 41 10.89 2.33 21.32
N THR A 42 11.34 3.32 22.07
CA THR A 42 11.95 3.12 23.40
C THR A 42 10.94 2.57 24.39
N LEU A 43 9.73 3.12 24.43
CA LEU A 43 8.63 2.64 25.28
C LEU A 43 8.17 1.23 24.89
N PHE A 44 8.07 0.95 23.59
CA PHE A 44 7.70 -0.37 23.07
C PHE A 44 8.70 -1.47 23.46
N ILE A 45 10.01 -1.13 23.44
CA ILE A 45 11.07 -2.05 23.88
C ILE A 45 11.06 -2.20 25.41
N ALA A 46 10.86 -1.12 26.16
CA ALA A 46 10.81 -1.13 27.63
C ALA A 46 9.64 -1.96 28.15
N ASP A 47 8.44 -1.82 27.58
CA ASP A 47 7.25 -2.59 27.97
C ASP A 47 7.43 -4.11 27.73
N ARG A 48 8.14 -4.48 26.66
CA ARG A 48 8.51 -5.88 26.40
C ARG A 48 9.64 -6.41 27.26
N ALA A 49 10.59 -5.55 27.66
CA ALA A 49 11.66 -5.93 28.59
C ALA A 49 11.08 -6.20 29.98
N ASP A 50 10.17 -5.32 30.45
CA ASP A 50 9.51 -5.46 31.77
C ASP A 50 8.59 -6.72 31.83
N ALA A 51 7.97 -7.10 30.73
CA ALA A 51 7.21 -8.34 30.62
C ALA A 51 8.10 -9.59 30.69
N ARG A 52 9.35 -9.51 30.26
CA ARG A 52 10.34 -10.60 30.28
C ARG A 52 10.95 -10.78 31.68
N ASP A 53 11.15 -9.70 32.43
CA ASP A 53 11.70 -9.72 33.79
C ASP A 53 10.69 -10.21 34.84
N ARG A 54 9.37 -10.16 34.54
CA ARG A 54 8.32 -10.72 35.43
C ARG A 54 8.23 -12.24 35.41
N ILE A 55 8.92 -12.91 34.47
CA ILE A 55 8.98 -14.37 34.43
C ILE A 55 10.25 -14.81 35.16
N ASP A 56 10.16 -14.97 36.49
CA ASP A 56 11.23 -15.55 37.30
C ASP A 56 11.38 -17.05 36.98
N THR A 57 12.07 -17.32 35.88
CA THR A 57 12.39 -18.67 35.40
C THR A 57 13.30 -19.41 36.38
N GLU A 58 14.13 -18.67 37.17
CA GLU A 58 15.02 -19.31 38.16
C GLU A 58 14.25 -19.78 39.40
N SER A 59 13.28 -19.03 39.88
CA SER A 59 12.45 -19.46 41.00
C SER A 59 11.55 -20.62 40.64
N ALA A 60 10.99 -20.63 39.43
CA ALA A 60 10.24 -21.75 38.87
C ALA A 60 11.13 -23.02 38.72
N LEU A 61 12.37 -22.88 38.25
CA LEU A 61 13.31 -23.97 38.11
C LEU A 61 13.81 -24.50 39.48
N ARG A 62 14.01 -23.62 40.47
CA ARG A 62 14.36 -23.99 41.84
C ARG A 62 13.21 -24.72 42.55
N LYS A 63 11.96 -24.29 42.38
CA LYS A 63 10.80 -25.01 42.90
C LYS A 63 10.68 -26.39 42.27
N LEU A 64 10.83 -26.51 40.93
CA LEU A 64 10.78 -27.79 40.23
C LEU A 64 11.91 -28.73 40.68
N LYS A 65 13.15 -28.23 40.80
CA LYS A 65 14.30 -29.03 41.35
C LYS A 65 14.12 -29.42 42.80
N GLY A 66 13.51 -28.55 43.61
CA GLY A 66 13.18 -28.83 45.01
C GLY A 66 12.13 -29.92 45.19
N GLU A 67 11.12 -29.97 44.32
CA GLU A 67 10.11 -31.01 44.34
C GLU A 67 10.64 -32.36 43.82
N ILE A 68 11.51 -32.35 42.81
CA ILE A 68 12.20 -33.55 42.33
C ILE A 68 13.06 -34.14 43.45
N LYS A 69 13.87 -33.36 44.17
CA LYS A 69 14.74 -33.81 45.26
C LYS A 69 13.97 -34.30 46.50
N LYS A 70 12.75 -33.78 46.77
CA LYS A 70 11.87 -34.30 47.82
C LYS A 70 11.25 -35.65 47.49
N LYS A 71 11.05 -35.97 46.19
CA LYS A 71 10.49 -37.24 45.75
C LYS A 71 11.53 -38.36 45.69
N GLU A 72 12.85 -38.05 45.57
CA GLU A 72 13.90 -39.08 45.54
C GLU A 72 14.18 -39.71 46.92
N LYS A 73 13.75 -39.09 48.06
CA LYS A 73 13.99 -39.61 49.41
C LYS A 73 12.88 -40.44 50.02
N GLY A 74 11.85 -40.76 49.28
CA GLY A 74 10.70 -41.51 49.78
C GLY A 74 10.28 -42.69 48.90
N SER A 75 10.67 -43.91 49.36
CA SER A 75 10.00 -45.19 49.11
C SER A 75 10.22 -45.88 47.73
N SER A 76 10.98 -46.94 47.78
CA SER A 76 10.96 -48.07 46.82
C SER A 76 9.57 -48.68 46.80
N SER A 77 8.76 -48.37 45.79
CA SER A 77 7.54 -49.15 45.51
C SER A 77 7.38 -49.33 43.99
N LYS A 78 7.46 -50.58 43.57
CA LYS A 78 7.30 -51.01 42.17
C LYS A 78 5.93 -50.68 41.56
N ARG A 79 5.02 -49.96 42.27
CA ARG A 79 3.71 -49.46 41.80
C ARG A 79 3.73 -48.08 41.17
N SER A 80 4.86 -47.38 41.19
CA SER A 80 4.96 -46.00 40.70
C SER A 80 5.18 -45.87 39.17
N PHE A 81 5.80 -46.92 38.56
CA PHE A 81 6.20 -46.84 37.14
C PHE A 81 4.96 -46.76 36.18
N THR A 82 3.90 -47.49 36.45
CA THR A 82 2.69 -47.47 35.63
C THR A 82 1.91 -46.15 35.73
N ARG A 83 1.94 -45.46 36.88
CA ARG A 83 1.33 -44.13 37.03
C ARG A 83 2.16 -43.05 36.30
N PHE A 84 3.49 -43.14 36.35
CA PHE A 84 4.37 -42.24 35.62
C PHE A 84 4.16 -42.34 34.11
N TYR A 85 4.14 -43.55 33.53
CA TYR A 85 3.84 -43.72 32.10
C TYR A 85 2.46 -43.27 31.70
N ARG A 86 1.45 -43.43 32.58
CA ARG A 86 0.09 -42.86 32.33
C ARG A 86 0.11 -41.31 32.35
N MET A 87 0.81 -40.67 33.26
CA MET A 87 0.94 -39.21 33.30
C MET A 87 1.71 -38.67 32.08
N VAL A 88 2.81 -39.33 31.72
CA VAL A 88 3.59 -38.97 30.51
C VAL A 88 2.75 -39.22 29.25
N GLY A 89 1.99 -40.29 29.19
CA GLY A 89 1.07 -40.56 28.07
C GLY A 89 -0.08 -39.54 27.97
N MET A 90 -0.63 -39.11 29.11
CA MET A 90 -1.64 -38.04 29.11
C MET A 90 -1.06 -36.69 28.71
N ALA A 91 0.14 -36.35 29.17
CA ALA A 91 0.84 -35.12 28.76
C ALA A 91 1.20 -35.12 27.28
N ALA A 92 1.67 -36.28 26.77
CA ALA A 92 1.95 -36.44 25.33
C ALA A 92 0.67 -36.35 24.48
N ALA A 93 -0.43 -36.99 24.93
CA ALA A 93 -1.73 -36.89 24.26
C ALA A 93 -2.30 -35.46 24.28
N PHE A 94 -2.13 -34.74 25.40
CA PHE A 94 -2.51 -33.32 25.49
C PHE A 94 -1.70 -32.45 24.52
N LEU A 95 -0.38 -32.61 24.48
CA LEU A 95 0.49 -31.90 23.54
C LEU A 95 0.15 -32.24 22.08
N ALA A 96 -0.08 -33.54 21.80
CA ALA A 96 -0.52 -33.95 20.46
C ALA A 96 -1.89 -33.33 20.09
N GLY A 97 -2.82 -33.28 21.06
CA GLY A 97 -4.12 -32.62 20.89
C GLY A 97 -4.00 -31.10 20.61
N VAL A 98 -3.10 -30.42 21.35
CA VAL A 98 -2.82 -28.98 21.12
C VAL A 98 -2.21 -28.75 19.74
N VAL A 99 -1.24 -29.56 19.33
CA VAL A 99 -0.61 -29.49 17.99
C VAL A 99 -1.62 -29.78 16.90
N PHE A 100 -2.47 -30.80 17.08
CA PHE A 100 -3.52 -31.17 16.15
C PHE A 100 -4.60 -30.06 16.05
N ALA A 101 -5.10 -29.59 17.20
CA ALA A 101 -6.07 -28.49 17.23
C ALA A 101 -5.47 -27.19 16.64
N GLY A 102 -4.20 -26.89 16.93
CA GLY A 102 -3.45 -25.79 16.34
C GLY A 102 -3.31 -25.93 14.82
N GLY A 103 -3.00 -27.13 14.34
CA GLY A 103 -2.91 -27.45 12.90
C GLY A 103 -4.26 -27.32 12.18
N VAL A 104 -5.33 -27.82 12.80
CA VAL A 104 -6.68 -27.66 12.26
C VAL A 104 -7.13 -26.20 12.27
N ALA A 105 -6.89 -25.49 13.37
CA ALA A 105 -7.18 -24.06 13.47
C ALA A 105 -6.37 -23.25 12.43
N TYR A 106 -5.10 -23.57 12.25
CA TYR A 106 -4.26 -22.96 11.21
C TYR A 106 -4.81 -23.25 9.81
N GLY A 107 -5.19 -24.50 9.50
CA GLY A 107 -5.79 -24.87 8.21
C GLY A 107 -7.12 -24.18 7.94
N LEU A 108 -8.01 -24.07 8.95
CA LEU A 108 -9.28 -23.36 8.83
C LEU A 108 -9.14 -21.85 8.74
N LEU A 109 -8.06 -21.30 9.28
CA LEU A 109 -7.77 -19.85 9.25
C LEU A 109 -6.93 -19.46 8.03
N SER A 110 -6.15 -20.38 7.45
CA SER A 110 -5.24 -20.07 6.32
C SER A 110 -5.99 -19.51 5.10
N ASP A 111 -7.19 -20.03 4.80
CA ASP A 111 -8.01 -19.53 3.69
C ASP A 111 -8.54 -18.10 3.91
N ARG A 112 -8.62 -17.65 5.18
CA ARG A 112 -9.02 -16.28 5.51
C ARG A 112 -7.88 -15.26 5.29
N PHE A 113 -6.66 -15.75 5.10
CA PHE A 113 -5.47 -14.92 4.88
C PHE A 113 -4.91 -15.07 3.47
N ALA A 114 -5.70 -15.62 2.55
CA ALA A 114 -5.36 -15.60 1.14
C ALA A 114 -5.21 -14.16 0.64
N ASP A 115 -4.25 -13.95 -0.25
CA ASP A 115 -4.04 -12.66 -0.90
C ASP A 115 -5.31 -12.28 -1.69
N TYR A 116 -5.72 -11.02 -1.56
CA TYR A 116 -6.88 -10.49 -2.27
C TYR A 116 -6.41 -9.86 -3.57
N THR A 117 -6.79 -10.46 -4.70
CA THR A 117 -6.39 -9.98 -6.03
C THR A 117 -7.56 -9.34 -6.75
N VAL A 118 -7.34 -8.14 -7.30
CA VAL A 118 -8.25 -7.45 -8.20
C VAL A 118 -7.51 -7.11 -9.49
N SER A 119 -8.11 -7.42 -10.63
CA SER A 119 -7.53 -7.06 -11.93
C SER A 119 -8.58 -6.50 -12.88
N THR A 120 -8.14 -5.65 -13.80
CA THR A 120 -8.93 -5.06 -14.87
C THR A 120 -8.30 -5.35 -16.22
N SER A 121 -9.12 -5.63 -17.20
CA SER A 121 -8.69 -5.78 -18.60
C SER A 121 -8.52 -4.42 -19.29
N ALA A 122 -8.03 -4.42 -20.54
CA ALA A 122 -7.99 -3.22 -21.38
C ALA A 122 -9.41 -2.59 -21.51
N GLY A 123 -9.49 -1.28 -21.37
CA GLY A 123 -10.75 -0.52 -21.39
C GLY A 123 -11.66 -0.69 -20.16
N GLN A 124 -11.35 -1.59 -19.24
CA GLN A 124 -12.13 -1.82 -18.03
C GLN A 124 -11.57 -1.06 -16.84
N ARG A 125 -12.45 -0.69 -15.92
CA ARG A 125 -12.12 -0.11 -14.61
C ARG A 125 -12.86 -0.83 -13.53
N ALA A 126 -12.31 -0.83 -12.33
CA ALA A 126 -12.95 -1.42 -11.18
C ALA A 126 -12.75 -0.55 -9.94
N GLN A 127 -13.73 -0.61 -9.05
CA GLN A 127 -13.60 -0.09 -7.69
C GLN A 127 -13.67 -1.26 -6.73
N ALA A 128 -12.77 -1.30 -5.76
CA ALA A 128 -12.76 -2.33 -4.73
C ALA A 128 -12.58 -1.70 -3.34
N THR A 129 -13.12 -2.36 -2.34
CA THR A 129 -12.82 -2.08 -0.94
C THR A 129 -11.89 -3.18 -0.43
N LEU A 130 -10.71 -2.79 0.04
CA LEU A 130 -9.71 -3.70 0.58
C LEU A 130 -10.10 -4.18 1.97
N PRO A 131 -9.51 -5.29 2.46
CA PRO A 131 -9.81 -5.85 3.78
C PRO A 131 -9.58 -4.89 4.96
N ASP A 132 -8.71 -3.90 4.80
CA ASP A 132 -8.43 -2.86 5.79
C ASP A 132 -9.42 -1.67 5.77
N GLY A 133 -10.43 -1.72 4.90
CA GLY A 133 -11.41 -0.66 4.70
C GLY A 133 -10.96 0.44 3.73
N SER A 134 -9.74 0.37 3.18
CA SER A 134 -9.27 1.29 2.14
C SER A 134 -10.04 1.07 0.84
N LYS A 135 -10.31 2.15 0.12
CA LYS A 135 -10.93 2.10 -1.20
C LYS A 135 -9.88 2.29 -2.28
N VAL A 136 -9.99 1.51 -3.34
CA VAL A 136 -9.09 1.59 -4.50
C VAL A 136 -9.91 1.60 -5.78
N TRP A 137 -9.53 2.47 -6.70
CA TRP A 137 -10.02 2.48 -8.09
C TRP A 137 -8.87 2.03 -8.97
N LEU A 138 -9.11 1.02 -9.80
CA LEU A 138 -8.15 0.48 -10.75
C LEU A 138 -8.47 1.00 -12.14
N ASN A 139 -7.48 1.55 -12.80
CA ASN A 139 -7.57 1.95 -14.20
C ASN A 139 -7.48 0.71 -15.10
N ALA A 140 -7.63 0.90 -16.41
CA ALA A 140 -7.52 -0.17 -17.41
C ALA A 140 -6.16 -0.89 -17.33
N SER A 141 -6.16 -2.21 -17.61
CA SER A 141 -4.97 -3.07 -17.64
C SER A 141 -4.16 -2.99 -16.34
N THR A 142 -4.84 -3.10 -15.21
CA THR A 142 -4.24 -2.96 -13.88
C THR A 142 -4.46 -4.23 -13.06
N SER A 143 -3.42 -4.66 -12.35
CA SER A 143 -3.47 -5.74 -11.37
C SER A 143 -3.00 -5.24 -10.01
N LEU A 144 -3.76 -5.54 -8.98
CA LEU A 144 -3.48 -5.22 -7.59
C LEU A 144 -3.63 -6.47 -6.74
N VAL A 145 -2.61 -6.76 -5.94
CA VAL A 145 -2.59 -7.87 -4.98
C VAL A 145 -2.43 -7.31 -3.59
N TYR A 146 -3.43 -7.42 -2.74
CA TYR A 146 -3.35 -7.10 -1.32
C TYR A 146 -2.83 -8.31 -0.55
N LYS A 147 -1.65 -8.18 0.07
CA LYS A 147 -1.02 -9.24 0.85
C LYS A 147 -1.64 -9.30 2.24
N ASN A 148 -2.36 -10.38 2.50
CA ASN A 148 -3.02 -10.58 3.77
C ASN A 148 -2.19 -11.52 4.65
N SER A 149 -1.68 -11.02 5.78
CA SER A 149 -0.86 -11.80 6.71
C SER A 149 -1.24 -11.51 8.15
N LEU A 150 -1.40 -12.57 8.95
CA LEU A 150 -1.74 -12.52 10.38
C LEU A 150 -0.74 -11.75 11.25
N TRP A 151 0.52 -11.72 10.85
CA TRP A 151 1.62 -11.17 11.64
C TRP A 151 2.26 -9.95 10.96
N SER A 152 1.57 -9.36 9.99
CA SER A 152 2.11 -8.22 9.27
C SER A 152 2.10 -6.97 10.15
N THR A 153 3.23 -6.28 10.17
CA THR A 153 3.38 -4.94 10.78
C THR A 153 3.05 -3.83 9.79
N LYS A 154 2.54 -4.18 8.59
CA LYS A 154 2.22 -3.27 7.50
C LYS A 154 1.06 -3.82 6.67
N ARG A 155 0.31 -2.96 6.01
CA ARG A 155 -0.65 -3.27 4.97
C ARG A 155 0.07 -3.15 3.63
N GLU A 156 0.19 -4.21 2.87
CA GLU A 156 0.99 -4.20 1.65
C GLU A 156 0.16 -4.58 0.44
N VAL A 157 0.31 -3.84 -0.64
CA VAL A 157 -0.24 -4.14 -1.94
C VAL A 157 0.85 -4.12 -3.01
N ASP A 158 0.81 -5.08 -3.92
CA ASP A 158 1.61 -5.05 -5.14
C ASP A 158 0.73 -4.49 -6.26
N LEU A 159 1.21 -3.45 -6.94
CA LEU A 159 0.52 -2.79 -8.03
C LEU A 159 1.31 -2.91 -9.33
N ASN A 160 0.63 -3.37 -10.38
CA ASN A 160 1.07 -3.27 -11.77
C ASN A 160 -0.04 -2.61 -12.58
N GLY A 161 0.19 -1.41 -13.10
CA GLY A 161 -0.81 -0.60 -13.77
C GLY A 161 -0.99 0.77 -13.12
N GLU A 162 -2.23 1.24 -13.00
CA GLU A 162 -2.55 2.54 -12.42
C GLU A 162 -3.76 2.43 -11.49
N ALA A 163 -3.59 2.93 -10.27
CA ALA A 163 -4.65 2.93 -9.28
C ALA A 163 -4.64 4.19 -8.42
N TYR A 164 -5.85 4.64 -8.07
CA TYR A 164 -6.09 5.67 -7.07
C TYR A 164 -6.51 5.03 -5.77
N PHE A 165 -5.96 5.52 -4.67
CA PHE A 165 -6.16 5.00 -3.34
C PHE A 165 -6.75 6.04 -2.41
N GLU A 166 -7.78 5.66 -1.66
CA GLU A 166 -8.24 6.34 -0.45
C GLU A 166 -7.96 5.42 0.74
N VAL A 167 -6.79 5.57 1.33
CA VAL A 167 -6.33 4.68 2.39
C VAL A 167 -6.97 5.03 3.72
N ALA A 168 -7.51 4.03 4.40
CA ALA A 168 -8.04 4.17 5.76
C ALA A 168 -6.93 4.60 6.72
N LYS A 169 -7.19 5.62 7.54
CA LYS A 169 -6.22 6.17 8.50
C LYS A 169 -5.83 5.11 9.53
N ASN A 170 -4.55 4.81 9.63
CA ASN A 170 -3.97 3.97 10.66
C ASN A 170 -2.51 4.35 10.88
N LYS A 171 -2.21 4.98 12.01
CA LYS A 171 -0.86 5.45 12.36
C LYS A 171 0.09 4.29 12.72
N TYR A 172 -0.46 3.17 13.19
CA TYR A 172 0.33 2.04 13.70
C TYR A 172 0.62 0.99 12.63
N LEU A 173 -0.16 0.96 11.55
CA LEU A 173 -0.04 -0.03 10.51
C LEU A 173 0.07 0.67 9.14
N PRO A 174 1.29 1.04 8.70
CA PRO A 174 1.50 1.75 7.44
C PRO A 174 0.96 0.95 6.26
N PHE A 175 0.45 1.66 5.25
CA PHE A 175 0.03 1.10 3.98
C PHE A 175 1.12 1.33 2.94
N ILE A 176 1.56 0.26 2.28
CA ILE A 176 2.67 0.30 1.32
C ILE A 176 2.18 -0.20 -0.02
N VAL A 177 2.29 0.64 -1.05
CA VAL A 177 2.11 0.23 -2.44
C VAL A 177 3.49 -0.08 -3.01
N SER A 178 3.73 -1.35 -3.31
CA SER A 178 4.95 -1.83 -3.95
C SER A 178 4.78 -1.90 -5.45
N SER A 179 5.67 -1.27 -6.21
CA SER A 179 5.67 -1.25 -7.66
C SER A 179 7.11 -1.18 -8.18
N LYS A 180 7.54 -2.16 -8.95
CA LYS A 180 8.87 -2.14 -9.62
C LYS A 180 10.04 -1.81 -8.67
N LYS A 181 10.05 -2.36 -7.44
CA LYS A 181 11.03 -2.11 -6.35
C LYS A 181 10.97 -0.68 -5.77
N ILE A 182 9.94 0.08 -6.08
CA ILE A 182 9.66 1.38 -5.48
C ILE A 182 8.48 1.20 -4.54
N ASN A 183 8.61 1.68 -3.31
CA ASN A 183 7.58 1.62 -2.29
C ASN A 183 6.98 3.01 -2.06
N THR A 184 5.67 3.08 -2.08
CA THR A 184 4.90 4.26 -1.73
C THR A 184 4.23 3.98 -0.38
N ARG A 185 4.75 4.60 0.68
CA ARG A 185 4.31 4.41 2.07
C ARG A 185 3.39 5.55 2.51
N VAL A 186 2.27 5.20 3.13
CA VAL A 186 1.28 6.15 3.64
C VAL A 186 0.63 5.66 4.95
N LEU A 187 0.02 6.57 5.71
CA LEU A 187 -0.70 6.26 6.97
C LEU A 187 -2.21 6.50 6.88
N GLY A 188 -2.68 7.20 5.83
CA GLY A 188 -4.08 7.54 5.65
C GLY A 188 -4.22 8.71 4.69
N THR A 189 -4.12 8.43 3.41
CA THR A 189 -3.76 9.38 2.35
C THR A 189 -4.61 9.11 1.12
N LYS A 190 -4.88 10.15 0.33
CA LYS A 190 -5.48 10.05 -0.99
C LYS A 190 -4.41 10.35 -2.04
N PHE A 191 -4.11 9.37 -2.88
CA PHE A 191 -3.03 9.47 -3.86
C PHE A 191 -3.26 8.53 -5.05
N ASN A 192 -2.63 8.85 -6.17
CA ASN A 192 -2.59 8.03 -7.38
C ASN A 192 -1.20 7.43 -7.57
N VAL A 193 -1.12 6.18 -7.98
CA VAL A 193 0.13 5.53 -8.38
C VAL A 193 -0.04 4.99 -9.79
N ARG A 194 0.90 5.34 -10.69
CA ARG A 194 1.00 4.78 -12.04
C ARG A 194 2.34 4.08 -12.20
N ALA A 195 2.26 2.77 -12.44
CA ALA A 195 3.40 1.86 -12.57
C ALA A 195 3.10 0.80 -13.63
N ARG A 196 2.83 1.22 -14.88
CA ARG A 196 2.45 0.31 -15.98
C ARG A 196 3.64 -0.56 -16.39
N ALA A 197 3.38 -1.79 -16.79
CA ALA A 197 4.41 -2.79 -17.13
C ALA A 197 5.40 -2.28 -18.18
N GLU A 198 4.88 -1.62 -19.21
CA GLU A 198 5.61 -1.09 -20.35
C GLU A 198 6.38 0.22 -20.07
N GLU A 199 6.07 0.91 -18.98
CA GLU A 199 6.73 2.16 -18.61
C GLU A 199 7.93 1.89 -17.68
N HIS A 200 9.07 2.50 -17.97
CA HIS A 200 10.26 2.42 -17.10
C HIS A 200 10.25 3.48 -15.98
N ARG A 201 9.08 3.72 -15.41
CA ARG A 201 8.89 4.71 -14.35
C ARG A 201 7.73 4.35 -13.45
N VAL A 202 7.79 4.87 -12.22
CA VAL A 202 6.67 4.91 -11.28
C VAL A 202 6.36 6.36 -10.98
N VAL A 203 5.10 6.74 -11.14
CA VAL A 203 4.62 8.10 -10.89
C VAL A 203 3.64 8.05 -9.72
N THR A 204 3.91 8.79 -8.67
CA THR A 204 2.99 8.93 -7.53
C THR A 204 2.58 10.38 -7.38
N THR A 205 1.28 10.65 -7.38
CA THR A 205 0.71 11.98 -7.19
C THR A 205 -0.10 12.03 -5.91
N LEU A 206 0.20 13.01 -5.07
CA LEU A 206 -0.45 13.20 -3.79
C LEU A 206 -1.57 14.23 -3.87
N LEU A 207 -2.78 13.84 -3.43
CA LEU A 207 -3.95 14.72 -3.36
C LEU A 207 -4.20 15.22 -1.94
N GLN A 208 -4.15 14.32 -0.96
CA GLN A 208 -4.40 14.67 0.44
C GLN A 208 -3.57 13.80 1.37
N GLY A 209 -3.00 14.39 2.42
CA GLY A 209 -2.20 13.70 3.43
C GLY A 209 -0.70 13.80 3.16
N SER A 210 0.05 12.73 3.38
CA SER A 210 1.49 12.64 3.14
C SER A 210 1.85 11.28 2.53
N VAL A 211 2.79 11.29 1.60
CA VAL A 211 3.34 10.09 0.94
C VAL A 211 4.85 10.10 1.10
N GLN A 212 5.42 8.99 1.50
CA GLN A 212 6.85 8.73 1.48
C GLN A 212 7.15 7.73 0.36
N MET A 213 8.00 8.13 -0.60
CA MET A 213 8.45 7.25 -1.69
C MET A 213 9.85 6.76 -1.45
N GLU A 214 10.00 5.45 -1.32
CA GLU A 214 11.26 4.74 -1.06
C GLU A 214 11.74 4.05 -2.34
N SER A 215 13.05 4.07 -2.59
CA SER A 215 13.68 3.37 -3.71
C SER A 215 14.97 2.67 -3.24
N PRO A 216 15.56 1.74 -4.03
CA PRO A 216 16.80 1.07 -3.66
C PRO A 216 17.98 1.99 -3.37
N ILE A 217 18.04 3.18 -3.98
CA ILE A 217 19.11 4.17 -3.75
C ILE A 217 18.75 5.25 -2.72
N ALA A 218 17.48 5.32 -2.29
CA ALA A 218 16.98 6.25 -1.29
C ALA A 218 15.99 5.50 -0.36
N PRO A 219 16.48 4.61 0.52
CA PRO A 219 15.64 3.80 1.39
C PRO A 219 14.95 4.61 2.49
N GLU A 220 15.52 5.75 2.91
CA GLU A 220 14.89 6.72 3.81
C GLU A 220 13.67 7.41 3.18
N GLY A 221 13.55 7.34 1.85
CA GLY A 221 12.47 7.89 1.08
C GLY A 221 12.45 9.41 0.97
N ARG A 222 11.59 9.90 0.06
CA ARG A 222 11.28 11.32 -0.12
C ARG A 222 9.82 11.56 0.16
N ILE A 223 9.52 12.64 0.86
CA ILE A 223 8.15 12.99 1.26
C ILE A 223 7.54 13.95 0.24
N LEU A 224 6.32 13.60 -0.21
CA LEU A 224 5.48 14.45 -1.05
C LEU A 224 4.50 15.25 -0.20
N LYS A 225 4.23 16.47 -0.65
CA LYS A 225 3.15 17.34 -0.14
C LYS A 225 1.94 17.29 -1.09
N PRO A 226 0.73 17.58 -0.60
CA PRO A 226 -0.45 17.70 -1.47
C PRO A 226 -0.19 18.62 -2.66
N GLY A 227 -0.61 18.20 -3.86
CA GLY A 227 -0.35 18.89 -5.12
C GLY A 227 0.96 18.52 -5.80
N GLN A 228 1.79 17.70 -5.18
CA GLN A 228 3.04 17.24 -5.77
C GLN A 228 2.92 15.86 -6.39
N SER A 229 3.68 15.64 -7.45
CA SER A 229 3.89 14.35 -8.08
C SER A 229 5.38 14.05 -8.17
N MET A 230 5.74 12.82 -7.87
CA MET A 230 7.11 12.32 -8.03
C MET A 230 7.16 11.21 -9.04
N THR A 231 8.03 11.37 -10.02
CA THR A 231 8.38 10.34 -11.00
C THR A 231 9.73 9.74 -10.63
N ILE A 232 9.78 8.42 -10.49
CA ILE A 232 11.04 7.68 -10.27
C ILE A 232 11.28 6.76 -11.47
N ASP A 233 12.41 6.93 -12.14
CA ASP A 233 12.87 6.01 -13.18
C ASP A 233 13.27 4.66 -12.57
N THR A 234 12.82 3.55 -13.15
CA THR A 234 13.01 2.21 -12.56
C THR A 234 14.38 1.59 -12.85
N HIS A 235 15.18 2.17 -13.74
CA HIS A 235 16.54 1.72 -14.04
C HIS A 235 17.58 2.51 -13.26
N THR A 236 17.44 3.84 -13.25
CA THR A 236 18.40 4.75 -12.60
C THR A 236 18.03 5.11 -11.18
N TYR A 237 16.75 4.90 -10.81
CA TYR A 237 16.12 5.35 -9.56
C TYR A 237 16.21 6.88 -9.34
N GLN A 238 16.50 7.64 -10.38
CA GLN A 238 16.44 9.10 -10.30
C GLN A 238 14.99 9.55 -10.12
N ALA A 239 14.82 10.53 -9.25
CA ALA A 239 13.52 11.07 -8.88
C ALA A 239 13.38 12.50 -9.38
N GLU A 240 12.28 12.78 -10.07
CA GLU A 240 11.86 14.11 -10.51
C GLU A 240 10.57 14.51 -9.77
N LEU A 241 10.55 15.70 -9.19
CA LEU A 241 9.40 16.26 -8.49
C LEU A 241 8.74 17.33 -9.37
N VAL A 242 7.43 17.21 -9.55
CA VAL A 242 6.61 18.18 -10.31
C VAL A 242 5.46 18.65 -9.43
N GLU A 243 5.16 19.95 -9.46
CA GLU A 243 3.99 20.52 -8.81
C GLU A 243 2.85 20.68 -9.81
N TYR A 244 1.64 20.27 -9.40
CA TYR A 244 0.42 20.39 -10.20
C TYR A 244 -0.48 21.49 -9.66
N SER A 245 -0.90 22.38 -10.52
CA SER A 245 -1.88 23.43 -10.17
C SER A 245 -3.27 22.84 -9.88
N SER A 246 -3.59 21.69 -10.47
CA SER A 246 -4.85 20.96 -10.29
C SER A 246 -4.57 19.45 -10.20
N PRO A 247 -4.21 18.93 -9.01
CA PRO A 247 -3.92 17.50 -8.83
C PRO A 247 -5.12 16.60 -9.15
N ASN A 248 -6.34 17.13 -9.06
CA ASN A 248 -7.57 16.39 -9.38
C ASN A 248 -7.71 16.06 -10.87
N ASP A 249 -7.01 16.78 -11.76
CA ASP A 249 -7.05 16.47 -13.20
C ASP A 249 -6.48 15.07 -13.51
N ILE A 250 -5.64 14.54 -12.64
CA ILE A 250 -5.08 13.19 -12.74
C ILE A 250 -6.15 12.12 -12.49
N LEU A 251 -7.24 12.48 -11.80
CA LEU A 251 -8.34 11.59 -11.45
C LEU A 251 -9.49 11.61 -12.48
N THR A 252 -9.32 12.33 -13.59
CA THR A 252 -10.36 12.41 -14.63
C THR A 252 -10.80 11.05 -15.16
N TRP A 253 -9.88 10.07 -15.14
CA TRP A 253 -10.20 8.70 -15.52
C TRP A 253 -11.16 8.01 -14.52
N ILE A 254 -11.20 8.42 -13.23
CA ILE A 254 -12.12 7.86 -12.21
C ILE A 254 -13.56 8.31 -12.50
N ASP A 255 -13.72 9.58 -12.85
CA ASP A 255 -15.02 10.18 -13.12
C ASP A 255 -15.56 9.81 -14.51
N GLY A 256 -14.85 8.96 -15.24
CA GLY A 256 -15.22 8.58 -16.59
C GLY A 256 -15.03 9.73 -17.60
N ARG A 257 -14.13 10.66 -17.35
CA ARG A 257 -13.87 11.84 -18.21
C ARG A 257 -12.42 11.82 -18.71
N LEU A 258 -12.26 12.22 -19.96
CA LEU A 258 -10.98 12.48 -20.62
C LEU A 258 -10.85 13.99 -20.78
N ARG A 259 -10.04 14.61 -19.93
CA ARG A 259 -9.80 16.06 -20.00
C ARG A 259 -8.43 16.32 -20.60
N PHE A 260 -8.41 17.08 -21.66
CA PHE A 260 -7.21 17.57 -22.33
C PHE A 260 -7.10 19.09 -22.06
N ASN A 261 -5.94 19.54 -21.64
CA ASN A 261 -5.66 20.95 -21.43
C ASN A 261 -4.31 21.28 -22.11
N ARG A 262 -4.36 21.79 -23.33
CA ARG A 262 -3.19 22.02 -24.18
C ARG A 262 -2.33 20.75 -24.34
N ASN A 263 -2.96 19.59 -24.41
CA ASN A 263 -2.27 18.34 -24.65
C ASN A 263 -1.94 18.21 -26.12
N THR A 264 -0.71 17.73 -26.44
CA THR A 264 -0.33 17.46 -27.82
C THR A 264 -1.13 16.29 -28.40
N LEU A 265 -1.37 16.28 -29.71
CA LEU A 265 -2.06 15.18 -30.38
C LEU A 265 -1.37 13.84 -30.11
N SER A 266 -0.04 13.82 -30.06
CA SER A 266 0.72 12.61 -29.72
C SER A 266 0.46 12.13 -28.28
N SER A 267 0.28 13.02 -27.32
CA SER A 267 -0.04 12.61 -25.94
C SER A 267 -1.49 12.11 -25.82
N ILE A 268 -2.40 12.73 -26.58
CA ILE A 268 -3.83 12.32 -26.63
C ILE A 268 -3.94 10.92 -27.25
N THR A 269 -3.34 10.69 -28.42
CA THR A 269 -3.39 9.38 -29.08
C THR A 269 -2.74 8.28 -28.25
N SER A 270 -1.59 8.55 -27.59
CA SER A 270 -0.96 7.58 -26.68
C SER A 270 -1.84 7.23 -25.48
N LEU A 271 -2.65 8.18 -25.00
CA LEU A 271 -3.64 7.90 -23.96
C LEU A 271 -4.80 7.07 -24.52
N MET A 272 -5.30 7.41 -25.72
CA MET A 272 -6.39 6.69 -26.36
C MET A 272 -6.01 5.25 -26.72
N GLU A 273 -4.78 5.00 -27.19
CA GLU A 273 -4.26 3.64 -27.44
C GLU A 273 -4.38 2.76 -26.19
N LYS A 274 -4.07 3.33 -25.02
CA LYS A 274 -4.11 2.61 -23.73
C LYS A 274 -5.53 2.37 -23.23
N LEU A 275 -6.47 3.28 -23.56
CA LEU A 275 -7.84 3.21 -23.07
C LEU A 275 -8.75 2.36 -23.95
N TYR A 276 -8.54 2.37 -25.26
CA TYR A 276 -9.47 1.81 -26.24
C TYR A 276 -8.91 0.63 -27.04
N ASP A 277 -7.68 0.20 -26.77
CA ASP A 277 -7.00 -0.89 -27.48
C ASP A 277 -6.96 -0.68 -29.02
N VAL A 278 -6.66 0.55 -29.42
CA VAL A 278 -6.49 0.96 -30.82
C VAL A 278 -5.04 1.39 -31.05
N LYS A 279 -4.60 1.43 -32.32
CA LYS A 279 -3.27 1.94 -32.72
C LYS A 279 -3.42 3.19 -33.57
N PHE A 280 -2.52 4.15 -33.39
CA PHE A 280 -2.48 5.37 -34.19
C PHE A 280 -1.25 5.40 -35.08
N VAL A 281 -1.45 5.74 -36.35
CA VAL A 281 -0.39 5.94 -37.34
C VAL A 281 -0.50 7.37 -37.85
N TYR A 282 0.60 8.11 -37.80
CA TYR A 282 0.70 9.46 -38.33
C TYR A 282 1.25 9.41 -39.74
N GLU A 283 0.45 9.80 -40.74
CA GLU A 283 0.92 9.97 -42.13
C GLU A 283 1.76 11.25 -42.28
N ASP A 284 1.44 12.29 -41.47
CA ASP A 284 2.26 13.50 -41.38
C ASP A 284 2.69 13.72 -39.91
N SER A 285 4.00 13.74 -39.68
CA SER A 285 4.55 13.92 -38.34
C SER A 285 4.39 15.35 -37.79
N SER A 286 4.11 16.35 -38.64
CA SER A 286 3.98 17.74 -38.24
C SER A 286 2.80 17.97 -37.30
N ILE A 287 1.72 17.18 -37.43
CA ILE A 287 0.52 17.33 -36.58
C ILE A 287 0.69 16.78 -35.16
N ARG A 288 1.77 16.05 -34.86
CA ARG A 288 1.99 15.44 -33.55
C ARG A 288 2.00 16.44 -32.40
N ASN A 289 2.50 17.64 -32.66
CA ASN A 289 2.68 18.71 -31.67
C ASN A 289 1.50 19.67 -31.57
N GLU A 290 0.46 19.50 -32.42
CA GLU A 290 -0.77 20.29 -32.33
C GLU A 290 -1.43 20.09 -30.98
N GLN A 291 -1.85 21.19 -30.34
CA GLN A 291 -2.38 21.19 -28.99
C GLN A 291 -3.90 21.31 -28.99
N PHE A 292 -4.54 20.47 -28.19
CA PHE A 292 -6.00 20.44 -28.05
C PHE A 292 -6.41 20.58 -26.60
N THR A 293 -7.54 21.27 -26.42
CA THR A 293 -8.23 21.36 -25.13
C THR A 293 -9.65 20.85 -25.32
N GLY A 294 -10.08 19.94 -24.47
CA GLY A 294 -11.41 19.34 -24.56
C GLY A 294 -11.71 18.48 -23.33
N ASP A 295 -12.98 18.12 -23.17
CA ASP A 295 -13.48 17.29 -22.08
C ASP A 295 -14.49 16.29 -22.65
N PHE A 296 -14.13 15.00 -22.63
CA PHE A 296 -14.88 13.92 -23.26
C PHE A 296 -15.27 12.87 -22.21
N SER A 297 -16.34 12.13 -22.46
CA SER A 297 -16.62 10.91 -21.70
C SER A 297 -15.65 9.80 -22.12
N THR A 298 -15.20 9.00 -21.17
CA THR A 298 -14.43 7.77 -21.46
C THR A 298 -15.29 6.70 -22.13
N ASP A 299 -16.63 6.84 -22.10
CA ASP A 299 -17.56 5.98 -22.82
C ASP A 299 -17.71 6.38 -24.30
N SER A 300 -17.15 7.55 -24.69
CA SER A 300 -17.09 7.95 -26.09
C SER A 300 -16.15 7.05 -26.86
N THR A 301 -16.50 6.73 -28.11
CA THR A 301 -15.60 5.97 -28.99
C THR A 301 -14.40 6.81 -29.41
N PRO A 302 -13.25 6.20 -29.74
CA PRO A 302 -12.11 6.92 -30.27
C PRO A 302 -12.44 7.79 -31.47
N ASP A 303 -13.27 7.25 -32.38
CA ASP A 303 -13.72 7.96 -33.57
C ASP A 303 -14.53 9.23 -33.21
N ALA A 304 -15.45 9.15 -32.25
CA ALA A 304 -16.23 10.31 -31.81
C ALA A 304 -15.36 11.41 -31.17
N ILE A 305 -14.34 11.02 -30.40
CA ILE A 305 -13.40 11.98 -29.80
C ILE A 305 -12.57 12.65 -30.90
N LEU A 306 -12.06 11.88 -31.88
CA LEU A 306 -11.29 12.40 -32.99
C LEU A 306 -12.13 13.28 -33.92
N GLU A 307 -13.39 12.94 -34.14
CA GLU A 307 -14.32 13.75 -34.94
C GLU A 307 -14.44 15.16 -34.36
N VAL A 308 -14.65 15.25 -33.04
CA VAL A 308 -14.74 16.57 -32.37
C VAL A 308 -13.39 17.32 -32.43
N LEU A 309 -12.27 16.63 -32.22
CA LEU A 309 -10.95 17.27 -32.27
C LEU A 309 -10.61 17.71 -33.71
N SER A 310 -11.01 16.97 -34.74
CA SER A 310 -10.76 17.30 -36.14
C SER A 310 -11.57 18.51 -36.65
N LEU A 311 -12.66 18.89 -35.96
CA LEU A 311 -13.40 20.11 -36.26
C LEU A 311 -12.55 21.39 -36.19
N THR A 312 -11.40 21.33 -35.54
CA THR A 312 -10.43 22.45 -35.51
C THR A 312 -9.68 22.62 -36.81
N ASN A 313 -9.85 21.74 -37.80
CA ASN A 313 -9.22 21.73 -39.13
C ASN A 313 -7.68 21.61 -39.11
N HIS A 314 -7.09 21.07 -38.01
CA HIS A 314 -5.65 20.85 -37.92
C HIS A 314 -5.24 19.47 -38.46
N PHE A 315 -6.15 18.48 -38.44
CA PHE A 315 -5.92 17.13 -38.93
C PHE A 315 -7.21 16.47 -39.39
N GLY A 316 -7.07 15.47 -40.25
CA GLY A 316 -8.12 14.52 -40.58
C GLY A 316 -7.78 13.13 -40.06
N PHE A 317 -8.73 12.20 -40.10
CA PHE A 317 -8.47 10.83 -39.74
C PHE A 317 -9.34 9.86 -40.57
N TYR A 318 -8.86 8.62 -40.68
CA TYR A 318 -9.66 7.50 -41.16
C TYR A 318 -9.23 6.20 -40.46
N ARG A 319 -10.13 5.23 -40.41
CA ARG A 319 -9.90 3.97 -39.71
C ARG A 319 -9.82 2.79 -40.64
N LYS A 320 -8.85 1.87 -40.40
CA LYS A 320 -8.75 0.57 -41.06
C LYS A 320 -8.56 -0.51 -39.98
N GLY A 321 -9.65 -1.22 -39.65
CA GLY A 321 -9.66 -2.18 -38.52
C GLY A 321 -9.37 -1.50 -37.18
N ASP A 322 -8.36 -1.98 -36.46
CA ASP A 322 -7.97 -1.43 -35.16
C ASP A 322 -6.92 -0.31 -35.28
N VAL A 323 -6.56 0.07 -36.52
CA VAL A 323 -5.58 1.12 -36.79
C VAL A 323 -6.30 2.39 -37.26
N ILE A 324 -6.00 3.51 -36.63
CA ILE A 324 -6.49 4.85 -37.00
C ILE A 324 -5.33 5.65 -37.59
N TYR A 325 -5.53 6.15 -38.77
CA TYR A 325 -4.56 6.95 -39.51
C TYR A 325 -4.90 8.43 -39.34
N LEU A 326 -3.90 9.24 -39.02
CA LEU A 326 -4.02 10.67 -38.86
C LEU A 326 -3.32 11.39 -39.99
N THR A 327 -4.04 12.24 -40.70
CA THR A 327 -3.59 12.98 -41.86
C THR A 327 -3.61 14.47 -41.60
N LYS A 328 -2.77 15.22 -42.25
CA LYS A 328 -2.88 16.68 -42.28
C LYS A 328 -4.02 17.09 -43.19
N GLN A 329 -4.85 18.04 -42.74
CA GLN A 329 -5.83 18.72 -43.59
C GLN A 329 -5.23 19.90 -44.32
#